data_de6974ddecfa9a6bafb8184c6dd05ef3
#
_entry.id   de6974ddecfa9a6bafb8184c6dd05ef3
#
_cell.length_a   1.000
_cell.length_b   1.000
_cell.length_c   1.000
_cell.angle_alpha   90.00
_cell.angle_beta   90.00
_cell.angle_gamma   90.00
#
_symmetry.space_group_name_H-M   'P 1'
#
loop_
_entity.id
_entity.type
_entity.pdbx_description
1 polymer ?
#
loop_
_entity_poly.entity_id
_entity_poly.type
_entity_poly.pdbx_seq_one_letter_code
_entity_poly.pdbx_strand_id
1 'polypeptide(L)'
;MKKNYFLLAIFSLIMVSMTAQTGFEDDMESYSTGEPIFVDWWTDWGCGGGVGCAIMSSDAQAYSGEKSGLIPGDATTDAVLDLGNKIFGEWSLSFWMLVPENKEGYFNLQGTVPIGSGEWVQGNIFFNQDLLTPGEGSIDDSAIGVVTFTYPQGEWFNVKMNWDVNSGISAATWEFIVDGNVVLPVGTAFTTAAGVPATSIGGIDFYSISANHEAYYDELNYQEGFLGSEDFSSKGFRSAMSNGTLTLRAQENINSVAVYNMLGQQVYNANVNAMQSTVDMSNLSNGTYIVKVNINGTEGSVKVIR
;
A
#
# COMPACT_ATOMS: atom_id res chain seq x y z
N MET A 1 -60.78 -23.34 32.11
CA MET A 1 -59.60 -22.46 32.23
C MET A 1 -58.60 -22.89 31.21
N LYS A 2 -58.43 -22.10 30.10
CA LYS A 2 -57.43 -22.35 29.05
C LYS A 2 -56.19 -21.54 29.42
N LYS A 3 -55.04 -22.21 29.64
CA LYS A 3 -53.74 -21.57 29.86
C LYS A 3 -53.08 -21.29 28.50
N ASN A 4 -52.98 -20.00 28.18
CA ASN A 4 -52.20 -19.54 27.01
C ASN A 4 -50.70 -19.49 27.40
N TYR A 5 -49.88 -20.31 26.77
CA TYR A 5 -48.44 -20.22 26.86
C TYR A 5 -47.95 -19.23 25.79
N PHE A 6 -47.45 -18.10 26.24
CA PHE A 6 -46.79 -17.11 25.38
C PHE A 6 -45.35 -17.58 25.17
N LEU A 7 -45.03 -18.08 23.97
CA LEU A 7 -43.66 -18.46 23.60
C LEU A 7 -42.93 -17.20 23.21
N LEU A 8 -42.05 -16.71 24.08
CA LEU A 8 -41.15 -15.61 23.79
C LEU A 8 -39.95 -16.17 23.01
N ALA A 9 -39.93 -16.03 21.68
CA ALA A 9 -38.76 -16.33 20.87
C ALA A 9 -37.75 -15.18 21.00
N ILE A 10 -36.72 -15.38 21.80
CA ILE A 10 -35.57 -14.47 21.85
C ILE A 10 -34.75 -14.72 20.58
N PHE A 11 -34.91 -13.84 19.62
CA PHE A 11 -33.99 -13.75 18.45
C PHE A 11 -32.72 -13.06 18.92
N SER A 12 -31.69 -13.83 19.29
CA SER A 12 -30.35 -13.29 19.51
C SER A 12 -29.76 -12.89 18.14
N LEU A 13 -29.83 -11.61 17.85
CA LEU A 13 -29.11 -11.01 16.72
C LEU A 13 -27.60 -11.07 17.04
N ILE A 14 -26.90 -12.05 16.48
CA ILE A 14 -25.45 -12.07 16.49
C ILE A 14 -25.03 -10.97 15.52
N MET A 15 -24.73 -9.80 16.05
CA MET A 15 -24.00 -8.78 15.30
C MET A 15 -22.58 -9.30 15.10
N VAL A 16 -22.31 -9.90 13.95
CA VAL A 16 -20.96 -10.05 13.46
C VAL A 16 -20.51 -8.63 13.09
N SER A 17 -19.72 -8.01 13.96
CA SER A 17 -18.99 -6.80 13.61
C SER A 17 -17.99 -7.20 12.51
N MET A 18 -18.37 -7.00 11.27
CA MET A 18 -17.38 -6.92 10.18
C MET A 18 -16.55 -5.66 10.47
N THR A 19 -15.41 -5.81 11.09
CA THR A 19 -14.39 -4.78 11.05
C THR A 19 -13.95 -4.70 9.60
N ALA A 20 -14.36 -3.65 8.89
CA ALA A 20 -13.78 -3.33 7.60
C ALA A 20 -12.28 -3.20 7.85
N GLN A 21 -11.47 -3.99 7.15
CA GLN A 21 -10.03 -3.91 7.23
C GLN A 21 -9.62 -2.50 6.81
N THR A 22 -9.13 -1.72 7.75
CA THR A 22 -8.77 -0.31 7.54
C THR A 22 -7.38 -0.15 6.95
N GLY A 23 -6.64 -1.25 6.82
CA GLY A 23 -5.27 -1.31 6.33
C GLY A 23 -4.49 -2.42 7.02
N PHE A 24 -3.24 -2.61 6.63
CA PHE A 24 -2.30 -3.53 7.25
C PHE A 24 -0.86 -3.06 7.04
N GLU A 25 0.03 -3.57 7.88
CA GLU A 25 1.48 -3.48 7.73
C GLU A 25 2.05 -4.91 7.77
N ASP A 26 3.02 -5.20 6.91
CA ASP A 26 3.67 -6.51 6.84
C ASP A 26 5.16 -6.34 6.60
N ASP A 27 5.95 -6.61 7.62
CA ASP A 27 7.42 -6.57 7.61
C ASP A 27 8.05 -7.93 7.27
N MET A 28 7.25 -8.92 6.86
CA MET A 28 7.64 -10.30 6.51
C MET A 28 8.32 -11.11 7.63
N GLU A 29 8.58 -10.52 8.79
CA GLU A 29 9.35 -11.16 9.87
C GLU A 29 8.59 -12.25 10.63
N SER A 30 7.26 -12.23 10.59
CA SER A 30 6.41 -13.18 11.32
C SER A 30 6.34 -14.58 10.68
N TYR A 31 6.79 -14.74 9.44
CA TYR A 31 6.66 -15.98 8.67
C TYR A 31 7.88 -16.91 8.82
N SER A 32 7.68 -18.22 8.61
CA SER A 32 8.76 -19.20 8.67
C SER A 32 9.53 -19.21 7.35
N THR A 33 10.85 -19.02 7.40
CA THR A 33 11.72 -19.02 6.21
C THR A 33 11.54 -20.28 5.35
N GLY A 34 11.40 -20.11 4.05
CA GLY A 34 11.24 -21.18 3.07
C GLY A 34 9.81 -21.73 2.95
N GLU A 35 8.85 -21.19 3.72
CA GLU A 35 7.47 -21.61 3.67
C GLU A 35 6.60 -20.64 2.84
N PRO A 36 5.55 -21.14 2.15
CA PRO A 36 4.59 -20.29 1.46
C PRO A 36 3.74 -19.49 2.45
N ILE A 37 3.48 -18.23 2.12
CA ILE A 37 2.64 -17.32 2.91
C ILE A 37 1.24 -17.31 2.28
N PHE A 38 0.25 -17.86 3.00
CA PHE A 38 -1.15 -17.93 2.57
C PHE A 38 -2.06 -17.70 3.79
N VAL A 39 -1.96 -16.51 4.36
CA VAL A 39 -2.67 -16.08 5.56
C VAL A 39 -3.00 -14.59 5.49
N ASP A 40 -4.01 -14.15 6.23
CA ASP A 40 -4.46 -12.76 6.38
C ASP A 40 -4.79 -12.13 5.01
N TRP A 41 -4.00 -11.18 4.55
CA TRP A 41 -4.14 -10.50 3.25
C TRP A 41 -3.41 -11.19 2.09
N TRP A 42 -2.67 -12.29 2.36
CA TRP A 42 -2.02 -13.06 1.32
C TRP A 42 -2.89 -14.23 0.85
N THR A 43 -3.18 -14.28 -0.44
CA THR A 43 -3.90 -15.34 -1.12
C THR A 43 -3.18 -15.70 -2.44
N ASP A 44 -3.83 -16.44 -3.31
CA ASP A 44 -3.30 -16.77 -4.64
C ASP A 44 -4.40 -16.73 -5.71
N TRP A 45 -4.05 -16.94 -6.96
CA TRP A 45 -5.00 -16.95 -8.09
C TRP A 45 -5.91 -18.20 -8.11
N GLY A 46 -5.94 -19.01 -7.07
CA GLY A 46 -6.91 -20.11 -6.94
C GLY A 46 -6.30 -21.51 -6.88
N CYS A 47 -5.04 -21.65 -6.52
CA CYS A 47 -4.43 -22.94 -6.30
C CYS A 47 -4.37 -23.37 -4.82
N GLY A 48 -4.71 -22.50 -3.88
CA GLY A 48 -4.96 -22.86 -2.47
C GLY A 48 -3.72 -22.91 -1.58
N GLY A 49 -2.73 -22.05 -1.83
CA GLY A 49 -1.67 -21.75 -0.88
C GLY A 49 -0.58 -22.81 -0.76
N GLY A 50 0.20 -23.01 -1.78
CA GLY A 50 1.33 -23.94 -1.76
C GLY A 50 2.57 -23.38 -2.43
N VAL A 51 3.64 -24.17 -2.42
CA VAL A 51 4.83 -23.89 -3.24
C VAL A 51 4.42 -23.85 -4.72
N GLY A 52 4.84 -22.79 -5.41
CA GLY A 52 4.45 -22.54 -6.80
C GLY A 52 3.10 -21.82 -6.95
N CYS A 53 2.50 -21.36 -5.84
CA CYS A 53 1.25 -20.61 -5.81
C CYS A 53 1.39 -19.32 -5.01
N ALA A 54 1.76 -19.42 -3.74
CA ALA A 54 1.86 -18.30 -2.81
C ALA A 54 3.25 -17.68 -2.82
N ILE A 55 3.34 -16.43 -2.36
CA ILE A 55 4.62 -15.79 -2.08
C ILE A 55 5.38 -16.58 -1.02
N MET A 56 6.69 -16.70 -1.15
CA MET A 56 7.54 -17.48 -0.25
C MET A 56 8.26 -16.58 0.75
N SER A 57 8.25 -16.92 2.03
CA SER A 57 9.14 -16.26 2.99
C SER A 57 10.59 -16.63 2.70
N SER A 58 11.48 -15.65 2.61
CA SER A 58 12.89 -15.84 2.23
C SER A 58 13.81 -15.01 3.12
N ASP A 59 14.95 -15.57 3.50
CA ASP A 59 16.07 -14.91 4.18
C ASP A 59 17.25 -14.62 3.24
N ALA A 60 17.06 -14.80 1.93
CA ALA A 60 18.10 -14.53 0.93
C ALA A 60 18.35 -13.04 0.73
N GLN A 61 17.33 -12.22 0.86
CA GLN A 61 17.35 -10.76 0.79
C GLN A 61 16.37 -10.20 1.81
N ALA A 62 16.68 -9.07 2.43
CA ALA A 62 15.77 -8.31 3.27
C ALA A 62 16.07 -6.81 3.13
N TYR A 63 15.02 -5.99 3.05
CA TYR A 63 15.16 -4.53 3.13
C TYR A 63 15.33 -4.10 4.59
N SER A 64 14.51 -4.66 5.47
CA SER A 64 14.63 -4.51 6.92
C SER A 64 14.60 -5.88 7.58
N GLY A 65 15.02 -5.97 8.85
CA GLY A 65 15.00 -7.24 9.58
C GLY A 65 15.86 -8.33 8.96
N GLU A 66 15.32 -9.55 8.84
CA GLU A 66 16.03 -10.74 8.36
C GLU A 66 15.34 -11.44 7.19
N LYS A 67 14.09 -11.05 6.83
CA LYS A 67 13.29 -11.75 5.83
C LYS A 67 12.56 -10.81 4.88
N SER A 68 12.13 -11.35 3.77
CA SER A 68 11.24 -10.72 2.79
C SER A 68 10.35 -11.75 2.11
N GLY A 69 9.38 -11.33 1.32
CA GLY A 69 8.60 -12.19 0.44
C GLY A 69 9.32 -12.37 -0.90
N LEU A 70 9.40 -13.59 -1.40
CA LEU A 70 10.02 -13.95 -2.67
C LEU A 70 8.99 -14.47 -3.66
N ILE A 71 9.00 -13.92 -4.87
CA ILE A 71 8.41 -14.53 -6.07
C ILE A 71 9.56 -15.10 -6.91
N PRO A 72 9.71 -16.44 -6.98
CA PRO A 72 10.82 -17.08 -7.70
C PRO A 72 10.56 -17.16 -9.21
N GLY A 73 11.61 -17.50 -9.99
CA GLY A 73 11.51 -17.75 -11.41
C GLY A 73 11.03 -19.18 -11.74
N ASP A 74 9.83 -19.53 -11.34
CA ASP A 74 9.23 -20.86 -11.57
C ASP A 74 8.12 -20.88 -12.65
N ALA A 75 7.73 -19.69 -13.14
CA ALA A 75 6.65 -19.48 -14.11
C ALA A 75 5.29 -20.08 -13.64
N THR A 76 5.09 -20.19 -12.34
CA THR A 76 3.87 -20.78 -11.74
C THR A 76 3.38 -20.03 -10.52
N THR A 77 4.27 -19.46 -9.68
CA THR A 77 3.87 -18.68 -8.50
C THR A 77 3.01 -17.49 -8.93
N ASP A 78 1.83 -17.39 -8.30
CA ASP A 78 0.75 -16.48 -8.69
C ASP A 78 0.08 -15.98 -7.41
N ALA A 79 0.85 -15.17 -6.67
CA ALA A 79 0.50 -14.69 -5.33
C ALA A 79 -0.31 -13.40 -5.41
N VAL A 80 -1.37 -13.31 -4.61
CA VAL A 80 -2.27 -12.16 -4.59
C VAL A 80 -2.28 -11.51 -3.21
N LEU A 81 -2.02 -10.20 -3.18
CA LEU A 81 -2.21 -9.34 -2.03
C LEU A 81 -3.63 -8.77 -2.07
N ASP A 82 -4.50 -9.19 -1.15
CA ASP A 82 -5.89 -8.74 -1.07
C ASP A 82 -5.99 -7.37 -0.42
N LEU A 83 -6.50 -6.38 -1.16
CA LEU A 83 -6.72 -5.01 -0.70
C LEU A 83 -8.18 -4.77 -0.24
N GLY A 84 -9.01 -5.81 -0.27
CA GLY A 84 -10.36 -5.79 0.31
C GLY A 84 -11.43 -5.14 -0.55
N ASN A 85 -11.29 -5.13 -1.88
CA ASN A 85 -12.31 -4.68 -2.84
C ASN A 85 -12.88 -3.28 -2.53
N LYS A 86 -12.03 -2.29 -2.37
CA LYS A 86 -12.45 -0.93 -1.98
C LYS A 86 -13.14 -0.21 -3.13
N ILE A 87 -14.30 0.36 -2.86
CA ILE A 87 -15.14 1.10 -3.83
C ILE A 87 -15.39 2.56 -3.43
N PHE A 88 -14.81 2.99 -2.30
CA PHE A 88 -14.94 4.33 -1.75
C PHE A 88 -13.72 4.68 -0.90
N GLY A 89 -13.42 5.96 -0.74
CA GLY A 89 -12.35 6.49 0.11
C GLY A 89 -11.08 6.81 -0.67
N GLU A 90 -10.05 7.16 0.07
CA GLU A 90 -8.68 7.29 -0.42
C GLU A 90 -7.87 6.14 0.16
N TRP A 91 -7.02 5.53 -0.64
CA TRP A 91 -6.23 4.37 -0.23
C TRP A 91 -4.81 4.49 -0.75
N SER A 92 -3.88 3.97 0.03
CA SER A 92 -2.47 3.91 -0.36
C SER A 92 -1.89 2.54 -0.06
N LEU A 93 -1.05 2.06 -0.98
CA LEU A 93 -0.16 0.92 -0.77
C LEU A 93 1.26 1.37 -1.05
N SER A 94 2.18 1.03 -0.19
CA SER A 94 3.61 1.08 -0.48
C SER A 94 4.29 -0.21 -0.06
N PHE A 95 5.36 -0.55 -0.76
CA PHE A 95 6.25 -1.65 -0.41
C PHE A 95 7.65 -1.38 -0.96
N TRP A 96 8.64 -2.06 -0.40
CA TRP A 96 9.97 -2.13 -0.96
C TRP A 96 10.08 -3.34 -1.86
N MET A 97 10.75 -3.16 -3.00
CA MET A 97 10.95 -4.20 -4.01
C MET A 97 12.42 -4.26 -4.39
N LEU A 98 12.92 -5.47 -4.62
CA LEU A 98 14.25 -5.72 -5.19
C LEU A 98 14.09 -6.65 -6.38
N VAL A 99 14.59 -6.23 -7.54
CA VAL A 99 14.79 -7.08 -8.72
C VAL A 99 16.30 -7.29 -8.89
N PRO A 100 16.82 -8.49 -8.63
CA PRO A 100 18.26 -8.73 -8.72
C PRO A 100 18.83 -8.48 -10.11
N GLU A 101 20.15 -8.34 -10.21
CA GLU A 101 20.87 -8.25 -11.50
C GLU A 101 20.56 -9.47 -12.37
N ASN A 102 20.33 -9.23 -13.66
CA ASN A 102 19.98 -10.26 -14.66
C ASN A 102 18.69 -11.02 -14.37
N LYS A 103 17.78 -10.39 -13.64
CA LYS A 103 16.42 -10.88 -13.37
C LYS A 103 15.39 -9.88 -13.87
N GLU A 104 14.16 -10.33 -13.98
CA GLU A 104 12.99 -9.50 -14.26
C GLU A 104 11.99 -9.58 -13.10
N GLY A 105 11.14 -8.55 -12.98
CA GLY A 105 10.06 -8.48 -12.02
C GLY A 105 8.74 -8.14 -12.71
N TYR A 106 7.64 -8.47 -12.06
CA TYR A 106 6.31 -8.21 -12.59
C TYR A 106 5.27 -8.17 -11.48
N PHE A 107 4.29 -7.32 -11.64
CA PHE A 107 3.00 -7.41 -10.96
C PHE A 107 1.92 -6.72 -11.80
N ASN A 108 0.66 -7.00 -11.48
CA ASN A 108 -0.48 -6.31 -12.05
C ASN A 108 -1.51 -5.98 -10.98
N LEU A 109 -2.51 -5.16 -11.32
CA LEU A 109 -3.60 -4.80 -10.43
C LEU A 109 -4.88 -5.55 -10.81
N GLN A 110 -5.59 -6.01 -9.79
CA GLN A 110 -6.85 -6.72 -9.94
C GLN A 110 -8.02 -5.89 -9.42
N GLY A 111 -9.10 -5.83 -10.19
CA GLY A 111 -10.32 -5.14 -9.81
C GLY A 111 -11.14 -5.87 -8.76
N THR A 112 -10.92 -7.17 -8.56
CA THR A 112 -11.68 -7.99 -7.62
C THR A 112 -10.83 -9.13 -7.05
N VAL A 113 -10.90 -9.37 -5.75
CA VAL A 113 -10.34 -10.55 -5.08
C VAL A 113 -11.49 -11.22 -4.30
N PRO A 114 -11.67 -12.56 -4.35
CA PRO A 114 -10.90 -13.54 -5.14
C PRO A 114 -10.96 -13.27 -6.64
N ILE A 115 -9.83 -13.50 -7.33
CA ILE A 115 -9.74 -13.26 -8.75
C ILE A 115 -10.59 -14.30 -9.48
N GLY A 116 -11.64 -13.83 -10.15
CA GLY A 116 -12.52 -14.66 -10.95
C GLY A 116 -11.98 -14.86 -12.37
N SER A 117 -12.78 -14.55 -13.39
CA SER A 117 -12.41 -14.64 -14.80
C SER A 117 -11.58 -13.43 -15.28
N GLY A 118 -10.63 -12.96 -14.46
CA GLY A 118 -9.63 -11.96 -14.82
C GLY A 118 -10.19 -10.56 -15.04
N GLU A 119 -10.26 -9.76 -14.00
CA GLU A 119 -10.54 -8.35 -14.11
C GLU A 119 -9.24 -7.57 -13.90
N TRP A 120 -8.40 -7.59 -14.91
CA TRP A 120 -7.15 -6.85 -14.92
C TRP A 120 -7.43 -5.37 -15.06
N VAL A 121 -7.07 -4.65 -14.03
CA VAL A 121 -7.18 -3.21 -14.01
C VAL A 121 -5.77 -2.65 -14.10
N GLN A 122 -5.56 -1.75 -15.07
CA GLN A 122 -4.27 -1.09 -15.20
C GLN A 122 -3.09 -2.04 -15.14
N GLY A 123 -2.77 -2.48 -16.23
CA GLY A 123 -1.52 -2.85 -16.75
C GLY A 123 -0.67 -3.88 -16.10
N ASN A 124 -0.07 -4.51 -16.99
CA ASN A 124 1.14 -5.24 -16.72
C ASN A 124 2.25 -4.26 -16.36
N ILE A 125 2.80 -4.37 -15.17
CA ILE A 125 3.91 -3.55 -14.69
C ILE A 125 5.16 -4.43 -14.69
N PHE A 126 6.03 -4.18 -15.66
CA PHE A 126 7.26 -4.94 -15.88
C PHE A 126 8.48 -4.21 -15.36
N PHE A 127 9.46 -4.96 -14.90
CA PHE A 127 10.79 -4.52 -14.52
C PHE A 127 11.82 -5.38 -15.27
N ASN A 128 12.64 -4.77 -16.15
CA ASN A 128 13.61 -5.45 -17.01
C ASN A 128 12.99 -6.58 -17.83
N GLN A 129 11.87 -6.33 -18.49
CA GLN A 129 11.12 -7.30 -19.27
C GLN A 129 12.02 -8.07 -20.26
N ASP A 130 11.91 -9.40 -20.26
CA ASP A 130 12.72 -10.30 -21.12
C ASP A 130 14.24 -10.10 -20.98
N LEU A 131 14.70 -9.50 -19.89
CA LEU A 131 16.10 -9.11 -19.64
C LEU A 131 16.68 -8.13 -20.68
N LEU A 132 15.85 -7.37 -21.37
CA LEU A 132 16.26 -6.50 -22.47
C LEU A 132 16.61 -5.07 -22.02
N THR A 133 16.09 -4.62 -20.89
CA THR A 133 16.18 -3.23 -20.43
C THR A 133 16.52 -3.16 -18.94
N PRO A 134 17.75 -3.57 -18.53
CA PRO A 134 18.15 -3.48 -17.11
C PRO A 134 17.99 -2.07 -16.56
N GLY A 135 17.30 -1.96 -15.39
CA GLY A 135 17.02 -0.68 -14.73
C GLY A 135 15.89 0.13 -15.35
N GLU A 136 15.19 -0.43 -16.35
CA GLU A 136 14.01 0.19 -16.96
C GLU A 136 12.77 -0.71 -16.75
N GLY A 137 11.65 -0.09 -16.44
CA GLY A 137 10.36 -0.74 -16.33
C GLY A 137 9.32 -0.12 -17.24
N SER A 138 8.19 -0.80 -17.41
CA SER A 138 7.06 -0.32 -18.20
C SER A 138 5.72 -0.68 -17.61
N ILE A 139 4.71 0.14 -17.91
CA ILE A 139 3.30 -0.17 -17.72
C ILE A 139 2.68 -0.26 -19.10
N ASP A 140 2.15 -1.42 -19.49
CA ASP A 140 1.62 -1.61 -20.84
C ASP A 140 0.22 -1.04 -21.02
N ASP A 141 -0.63 -1.21 -20.05
CA ASP A 141 -2.07 -1.00 -20.15
C ASP A 141 -2.56 0.18 -19.30
N SER A 142 -1.80 1.27 -19.22
CA SER A 142 -2.27 2.44 -18.50
C SER A 142 -3.33 3.21 -19.29
N ALA A 143 -4.19 3.96 -18.57
CA ALA A 143 -5.19 4.84 -19.19
C ALA A 143 -4.59 5.89 -20.14
N ILE A 144 -3.28 6.16 -20.05
CA ILE A 144 -2.53 7.09 -20.89
C ILE A 144 -1.60 6.39 -21.90
N GLY A 145 -1.75 5.07 -22.06
CA GLY A 145 -0.94 4.23 -22.95
C GLY A 145 0.27 3.62 -22.26
N VAL A 146 1.22 3.11 -23.04
CA VAL A 146 2.46 2.55 -22.50
C VAL A 146 3.31 3.66 -21.88
N VAL A 147 3.75 3.44 -20.64
CA VAL A 147 4.61 4.37 -19.90
C VAL A 147 5.86 3.63 -19.46
N THR A 148 7.04 4.17 -19.76
CA THR A 148 8.32 3.64 -19.27
C THR A 148 8.82 4.46 -18.08
N PHE A 149 9.58 3.80 -17.19
CA PHE A 149 10.19 4.44 -16.02
C PHE A 149 11.55 3.77 -15.72
N THR A 150 12.34 4.39 -14.86
CA THR A 150 13.62 3.83 -14.39
C THR A 150 13.52 3.42 -12.93
N TYR A 151 14.29 2.39 -12.55
CA TYR A 151 14.42 1.92 -11.17
C TYR A 151 15.87 1.40 -10.94
N PRO A 152 16.38 1.37 -9.70
CA PRO A 152 17.72 0.85 -9.40
C PRO A 152 17.70 -0.68 -9.37
N GLN A 153 18.09 -1.33 -10.49
CA GLN A 153 18.20 -2.79 -10.54
C GLN A 153 19.32 -3.30 -9.65
N GLY A 154 19.10 -4.38 -8.93
CA GLY A 154 20.04 -4.95 -7.96
C GLY A 154 20.05 -4.25 -6.61
N GLU A 155 19.25 -3.22 -6.42
CA GLU A 155 19.08 -2.48 -5.17
C GLU A 155 17.61 -2.46 -4.75
N TRP A 156 17.34 -2.24 -3.46
CA TRP A 156 15.98 -2.03 -2.96
C TRP A 156 15.45 -0.66 -3.37
N PHE A 157 14.22 -0.62 -3.87
CA PHE A 157 13.51 0.61 -4.22
C PHE A 157 12.07 0.59 -3.71
N ASN A 158 11.51 1.76 -3.48
CA ASN A 158 10.13 1.88 -3.01
C ASN A 158 9.15 1.96 -4.19
N VAL A 159 8.06 1.21 -4.09
CA VAL A 159 6.89 1.28 -4.97
C VAL A 159 5.74 1.82 -4.16
N LYS A 160 5.02 2.81 -4.72
CA LYS A 160 3.86 3.42 -4.07
C LYS A 160 2.72 3.62 -5.06
N MET A 161 1.52 3.33 -4.59
CA MET A 161 0.26 3.54 -5.29
C MET A 161 -0.71 4.29 -4.39
N ASN A 162 -1.35 5.33 -4.91
CA ASN A 162 -2.39 6.09 -4.23
C ASN A 162 -3.66 6.07 -5.09
N TRP A 163 -4.80 5.72 -4.51
CA TRP A 163 -6.10 5.69 -5.20
C TRP A 163 -7.08 6.67 -4.57
N ASP A 164 -7.72 7.49 -5.39
CA ASP A 164 -8.88 8.30 -4.99
C ASP A 164 -10.15 7.68 -5.57
N VAL A 165 -10.99 7.15 -4.68
CA VAL A 165 -12.28 6.51 -4.99
C VAL A 165 -13.44 7.29 -4.33
N ASN A 166 -13.19 8.52 -3.85
CA ASN A 166 -14.23 9.34 -3.19
C ASN A 166 -15.43 9.66 -4.10
N SER A 167 -15.18 9.76 -5.41
CA SER A 167 -16.23 9.97 -6.41
C SER A 167 -16.90 8.68 -6.88
N GLY A 168 -16.61 7.57 -6.23
CA GLY A 168 -17.04 6.22 -6.61
C GLY A 168 -16.09 5.57 -7.61
N ILE A 169 -16.11 4.24 -7.66
CA ILE A 169 -15.15 3.44 -8.45
C ILE A 169 -15.17 3.75 -9.95
N SER A 170 -16.31 4.12 -10.51
CA SER A 170 -16.43 4.49 -11.93
C SER A 170 -15.70 5.78 -12.32
N ALA A 171 -15.32 6.59 -11.34
CA ALA A 171 -14.56 7.83 -11.52
C ALA A 171 -13.24 7.77 -10.74
N ALA A 172 -12.81 6.59 -10.33
CA ALA A 172 -11.59 6.38 -9.57
C ALA A 172 -10.36 6.83 -10.37
N THR A 173 -9.44 7.43 -9.66
CA THR A 173 -8.13 7.80 -10.19
C THR A 173 -7.02 7.23 -9.30
N TRP A 174 -5.83 7.15 -9.84
CA TRP A 174 -4.66 6.69 -9.12
C TRP A 174 -3.39 7.41 -9.52
N GLU A 175 -2.38 7.24 -8.70
CA GLU A 175 -1.01 7.68 -8.90
C GLU A 175 -0.09 6.49 -8.70
N PHE A 176 0.95 6.38 -9.52
CA PHE A 176 1.97 5.35 -9.39
C PHE A 176 3.35 5.98 -9.31
N ILE A 177 4.12 5.61 -8.30
CA ILE A 177 5.42 6.19 -7.98
C ILE A 177 6.42 5.05 -7.80
N VAL A 178 7.59 5.17 -8.42
CA VAL A 178 8.71 4.22 -8.27
C VAL A 178 9.95 5.00 -7.86
N ASP A 179 10.56 4.61 -6.76
CA ASP A 179 11.76 5.23 -6.19
C ASP A 179 11.66 6.76 -6.09
N GLY A 180 10.51 7.25 -5.60
CA GLY A 180 10.21 8.67 -5.46
C GLY A 180 9.87 9.40 -6.77
N ASN A 181 9.98 8.75 -7.94
CA ASN A 181 9.65 9.34 -9.23
C ASN A 181 8.22 9.02 -9.64
N VAL A 182 7.44 10.05 -9.97
CA VAL A 182 6.06 9.90 -10.43
C VAL A 182 6.06 9.30 -11.84
N VAL A 183 5.54 8.08 -11.95
CA VAL A 183 5.36 7.34 -13.22
C VAL A 183 4.01 7.65 -13.83
N LEU A 184 2.94 7.52 -13.04
CA LEU A 184 1.60 7.96 -13.40
C LEU A 184 1.19 9.10 -12.48
N PRO A 185 0.84 10.28 -13.02
CA PRO A 185 0.48 11.42 -12.18
C PRO A 185 -0.88 11.25 -11.50
N VAL A 186 -1.07 11.95 -10.39
CA VAL A 186 -2.36 12.11 -9.71
C VAL A 186 -3.45 12.43 -10.73
N GLY A 187 -4.59 11.75 -10.61
CA GLY A 187 -5.73 11.95 -11.52
C GLY A 187 -5.70 11.05 -12.77
N THR A 188 -4.71 10.18 -12.92
CA THR A 188 -4.74 9.12 -13.95
C THR A 188 -5.95 8.22 -13.68
N ALA A 189 -6.78 7.98 -14.70
CA ALA A 189 -7.99 7.18 -14.54
C ALA A 189 -7.65 5.72 -14.16
N PHE A 190 -8.36 5.16 -13.18
CA PHE A 190 -8.21 3.76 -12.75
C PHE A 190 -9.19 2.88 -13.53
N THR A 191 -8.74 2.44 -14.70
CA THR A 191 -9.56 1.69 -15.67
C THR A 191 -8.79 0.48 -16.19
N THR A 192 -9.47 -0.45 -16.85
CA THR A 192 -8.83 -1.48 -17.66
C THR A 192 -8.16 -0.87 -18.90
N ALA A 193 -7.33 -1.62 -19.61
CA ALA A 193 -6.72 -1.25 -20.89
C ALA A 193 -7.76 -0.78 -21.93
N ALA A 194 -8.97 -1.32 -21.89
CA ALA A 194 -10.08 -0.92 -22.75
C ALA A 194 -10.78 0.36 -22.29
N GLY A 195 -10.31 1.02 -21.22
CA GLY A 195 -10.92 2.23 -20.65
C GLY A 195 -12.20 1.95 -19.86
N VAL A 196 -12.49 0.71 -19.51
CA VAL A 196 -13.62 0.34 -18.65
C VAL A 196 -13.21 0.61 -17.19
N PRO A 197 -14.02 1.33 -16.39
CA PRO A 197 -13.75 1.52 -14.97
C PRO A 197 -13.54 0.19 -14.23
N ALA A 198 -12.61 0.18 -13.29
CA ALA A 198 -12.43 -0.95 -12.37
C ALA A 198 -13.72 -1.21 -11.57
N THR A 199 -13.90 -2.43 -11.08
CA THR A 199 -15.03 -2.77 -10.18
C THR A 199 -14.73 -2.42 -8.73
N SER A 200 -13.45 -2.49 -8.33
CA SER A 200 -12.95 -2.07 -7.03
C SER A 200 -11.43 -1.96 -7.05
N ILE A 201 -10.81 -1.52 -5.97
CA ILE A 201 -9.40 -1.77 -5.67
C ILE A 201 -9.36 -3.16 -5.05
N GLY A 202 -9.15 -4.19 -5.87
CA GLY A 202 -9.23 -5.59 -5.47
C GLY A 202 -7.95 -6.06 -4.83
N GLY A 203 -6.84 -6.06 -5.57
CA GLY A 203 -5.58 -6.58 -5.11
C GLY A 203 -4.42 -6.33 -6.05
N ILE A 204 -3.25 -6.78 -5.64
CA ILE A 204 -2.04 -6.86 -6.45
C ILE A 204 -1.75 -8.33 -6.71
N ASP A 205 -1.54 -8.66 -7.96
CA ASP A 205 -1.13 -9.98 -8.39
C ASP A 205 0.36 -9.98 -8.73
N PHE A 206 1.13 -10.72 -7.95
CA PHE A 206 2.57 -10.94 -8.11
C PHE A 206 2.77 -12.28 -8.80
N TYR A 207 2.94 -12.26 -10.12
CA TYR A 207 3.04 -13.46 -10.95
C TYR A 207 4.47 -13.70 -11.45
N SER A 208 4.92 -14.95 -11.34
CA SER A 208 6.19 -15.40 -11.92
C SER A 208 6.04 -15.60 -13.43
N ILE A 209 6.30 -14.55 -14.22
CA ILE A 209 6.04 -14.53 -15.67
C ILE A 209 6.96 -15.46 -16.48
N SER A 210 8.15 -15.79 -15.94
CA SER A 210 9.11 -16.65 -16.64
C SER A 210 10.15 -17.25 -15.67
N ALA A 211 11.02 -18.12 -16.19
CA ALA A 211 12.17 -18.63 -15.45
C ALA A 211 13.25 -17.57 -15.12
N ASN A 212 13.18 -16.39 -15.74
CA ASN A 212 14.07 -15.26 -15.45
C ASN A 212 13.53 -14.38 -14.29
N HIS A 213 12.28 -14.59 -13.89
CA HIS A 213 11.67 -13.83 -12.82
C HIS A 213 12.39 -14.09 -11.49
N GLU A 214 12.65 -13.05 -10.74
CA GLU A 214 13.01 -13.09 -9.33
C GLU A 214 12.80 -11.71 -8.75
N ALA A 215 11.88 -11.60 -7.80
CA ALA A 215 11.63 -10.35 -7.11
C ALA A 215 11.36 -10.59 -5.64
N TYR A 216 11.85 -9.66 -4.82
CA TYR A 216 11.67 -9.66 -3.36
C TYR A 216 10.83 -8.45 -2.97
N TYR A 217 9.99 -8.64 -1.95
CA TYR A 217 9.04 -7.64 -1.45
C TYR A 217 9.12 -7.55 0.06
N ASP A 218 9.12 -6.33 0.61
CA ASP A 218 9.29 -6.11 2.03
C ASP A 218 8.59 -4.82 2.49
N GLU A 219 8.35 -4.67 3.80
CA GLU A 219 7.78 -3.46 4.39
C GLU A 219 6.50 -2.99 3.67
N LEU A 220 5.54 -3.90 3.51
CA LEU A 220 4.26 -3.54 2.92
C LEU A 220 3.44 -2.70 3.89
N ASN A 221 2.89 -1.59 3.41
CA ASN A 221 1.99 -0.73 4.16
C ASN A 221 0.79 -0.35 3.31
N TYR A 222 -0.39 -0.83 3.70
CA TYR A 222 -1.66 -0.51 3.07
C TYR A 222 -2.56 0.21 4.07
N GLN A 223 -3.08 1.38 3.70
CA GLN A 223 -3.89 2.19 4.60
C GLN A 223 -4.94 3.03 3.89
N GLU A 224 -5.97 3.42 4.65
CA GLU A 224 -6.90 4.46 4.24
C GLU A 224 -6.23 5.85 4.35
N GLY A 225 -6.43 6.67 3.34
CA GLY A 225 -5.77 7.96 3.17
C GLY A 225 -4.49 7.87 2.35
N PHE A 226 -4.08 8.98 1.75
CA PHE A 226 -2.83 9.00 0.99
C PHE A 226 -1.63 8.96 1.95
N LEU A 227 -0.73 8.04 1.68
CA LEU A 227 0.65 8.19 2.13
C LEU A 227 1.15 9.46 1.44
N GLY A 228 1.50 10.48 2.22
CA GLY A 228 1.99 11.75 1.68
C GLY A 228 3.03 11.51 0.59
N SER A 229 3.14 12.43 -0.35
CA SER A 229 3.98 12.32 -1.55
C SER A 229 5.47 12.07 -1.26
N GLU A 230 5.86 12.05 0.00
CA GLU A 230 7.17 11.59 0.48
C GLU A 230 7.00 10.74 1.72
N ASP A 231 7.53 9.54 1.65
CA ASP A 231 7.73 8.72 2.84
C ASP A 231 8.80 9.36 3.72
N PHE A 232 8.36 10.05 4.74
CA PHE A 232 9.28 10.62 5.75
C PHE A 232 9.97 9.56 6.60
N SER A 233 9.64 8.27 6.47
CA SER A 233 10.36 7.22 7.16
C SER A 233 11.79 7.09 6.62
N SER A 234 12.01 7.28 5.32
CA SER A 234 13.33 7.36 4.70
C SER A 234 14.18 8.53 5.23
N LYS A 235 13.51 9.61 5.68
CA LYS A 235 14.15 10.74 6.37
C LYS A 235 14.22 10.55 7.89
N GLY A 236 13.97 9.33 8.38
CA GLY A 236 13.97 8.99 9.80
C GLY A 236 12.88 9.73 10.59
N PHE A 237 11.82 10.18 9.91
CA PHE A 237 10.74 10.89 10.58
C PHE A 237 9.96 9.96 11.52
N ARG A 238 9.69 10.47 12.71
CA ARG A 238 8.87 9.81 13.72
C ARG A 238 7.97 10.84 14.38
N SER A 239 6.72 10.44 14.63
CA SER A 239 5.77 11.23 15.41
C SER A 239 5.26 10.42 16.60
N ALA A 240 5.13 11.07 17.76
CA ALA A 240 4.57 10.45 18.95
C ALA A 240 3.69 11.44 19.71
N MET A 241 2.49 11.00 20.10
CA MET A 241 1.58 11.77 20.95
C MET A 241 1.64 11.24 22.38
N SER A 242 1.92 12.11 23.33
CA SER A 242 1.90 11.76 24.76
C SER A 242 1.44 12.96 25.59
N ASN A 243 0.46 12.73 26.46
CA ASN A 243 -0.07 13.74 27.40
C ASN A 243 -0.40 15.12 26.75
N GLY A 244 -1.00 15.07 25.55
CA GLY A 244 -1.36 16.31 24.83
C GLY A 244 -0.19 17.00 24.13
N THR A 245 1.02 16.42 24.14
CA THR A 245 2.18 16.92 23.42
C THR A 245 2.51 16.01 22.25
N LEU A 246 2.53 16.56 21.05
CA LEU A 246 3.02 15.87 19.85
C LEU A 246 4.53 16.14 19.72
N THR A 247 5.31 15.07 19.69
CA THR A 247 6.76 15.12 19.44
C THR A 247 7.02 14.64 18.01
N LEU A 248 7.77 15.44 17.26
CA LEU A 248 8.22 15.15 15.89
C LEU A 248 9.75 15.05 15.88
N ARG A 249 10.29 14.07 15.19
CA ARG A 249 11.74 13.89 14.99
C ARG A 249 12.02 13.47 13.56
N ALA A 250 13.16 13.90 13.00
CA ALA A 250 13.65 13.51 11.69
C ALA A 250 15.20 13.45 11.72
N GLN A 251 15.79 12.83 10.71
CA GLN A 251 17.25 12.84 10.50
C GLN A 251 17.71 14.11 9.80
N GLU A 252 16.80 14.82 9.15
CA GLU A 252 17.04 16.12 8.51
C GLU A 252 16.25 17.23 9.23
N ASN A 253 16.53 18.50 8.90
CA ASN A 253 15.84 19.63 9.51
C ASN A 253 14.37 19.67 9.12
N ILE A 254 13.50 19.67 10.12
CA ILE A 254 12.10 20.04 9.99
C ILE A 254 12.05 21.56 9.82
N ASN A 255 11.70 22.04 8.63
CA ASN A 255 11.64 23.47 8.34
C ASN A 255 10.39 24.12 8.93
N SER A 256 9.24 23.45 8.78
CA SER A 256 7.96 23.94 9.31
C SER A 256 7.02 22.81 9.69
N VAL A 257 6.09 23.13 10.59
CA VAL A 257 5.01 22.24 11.05
C VAL A 257 3.71 23.03 11.05
N ALA A 258 2.65 22.47 10.44
CA ALA A 258 1.29 22.99 10.50
C ALA A 258 0.32 21.88 10.92
N VAL A 259 -0.63 22.17 11.81
CA VAL A 259 -1.64 21.23 12.29
C VAL A 259 -3.01 21.71 11.86
N TYR A 260 -3.80 20.80 11.32
CA TYR A 260 -5.15 21.04 10.85
C TYR A 260 -6.14 20.11 11.56
N ASN A 261 -7.33 20.61 11.87
CA ASN A 261 -8.44 19.75 12.30
C ASN A 261 -9.12 19.10 11.07
N MET A 262 -10.05 18.20 11.32
CA MET A 262 -10.79 17.47 10.26
C MET A 262 -11.67 18.37 9.37
N LEU A 263 -11.90 19.62 9.75
CA LEU A 263 -12.59 20.63 8.92
C LEU A 263 -11.61 21.43 8.05
N GLY A 264 -10.32 21.08 8.05
CA GLY A 264 -9.28 21.78 7.30
C GLY A 264 -8.83 23.11 7.93
N GLN A 265 -9.29 23.45 9.13
CA GLN A 265 -8.88 24.67 9.82
C GLN A 265 -7.48 24.48 10.42
N GLN A 266 -6.57 25.37 10.11
CA GLN A 266 -5.22 25.40 10.71
C GLN A 266 -5.31 25.83 12.17
N VAL A 267 -4.89 24.93 13.07
CA VAL A 267 -4.92 25.14 14.53
C VAL A 267 -3.54 25.41 15.11
N TYR A 268 -2.48 25.12 14.34
CA TYR A 268 -1.10 25.41 14.72
C TYR A 268 -0.24 25.61 13.46
N ASN A 269 0.76 26.49 13.56
CA ASN A 269 1.79 26.66 12.53
C ASN A 269 3.07 27.22 13.16
N ALA A 270 4.22 26.66 12.80
CA ALA A 270 5.52 27.14 13.22
C ALA A 270 6.62 26.81 12.22
N ASN A 271 7.60 27.73 12.10
CA ASN A 271 8.90 27.44 11.50
C ASN A 271 9.78 26.84 12.59
N VAL A 272 10.40 25.69 12.32
CA VAL A 272 11.14 24.89 13.31
C VAL A 272 12.65 24.98 13.08
N ASN A 273 13.13 24.63 11.88
CA ASN A 273 14.54 24.57 11.48
C ASN A 273 15.42 23.75 12.44
N ALA A 274 14.92 22.59 12.87
CA ALA A 274 15.60 21.64 13.75
C ALA A 274 15.16 20.21 13.46
N MET A 275 15.98 19.22 13.83
CA MET A 275 15.68 17.79 13.65
C MET A 275 14.60 17.27 14.63
N GLN A 276 14.18 18.08 15.57
CA GLN A 276 13.13 17.75 16.52
C GLN A 276 12.24 18.96 16.78
N SER A 277 10.92 18.74 16.90
CA SER A 277 9.93 19.72 17.29
C SER A 277 8.92 19.12 18.26
N THR A 278 8.32 19.98 19.08
CA THR A 278 7.17 19.62 19.91
C THR A 278 6.04 20.60 19.67
N VAL A 279 4.82 20.06 19.57
CA VAL A 279 3.60 20.87 19.45
C VAL A 279 2.73 20.60 20.67
N ASP A 280 2.41 21.65 21.42
CA ASP A 280 1.44 21.55 22.51
C ASP A 280 0.03 21.53 21.93
N MET A 281 -0.61 20.39 22.04
CA MET A 281 -1.99 20.16 21.61
C MET A 281 -2.96 20.07 22.82
N SER A 282 -2.48 20.36 24.05
CA SER A 282 -3.27 20.18 25.29
C SER A 282 -4.56 21.00 25.32
N ASN A 283 -4.61 22.11 24.60
CA ASN A 283 -5.76 23.00 24.50
C ASN A 283 -6.71 22.67 23.32
N LEU A 284 -6.35 21.70 22.48
CA LEU A 284 -7.20 21.27 21.37
C LEU A 284 -8.21 20.21 21.85
N SER A 285 -9.31 20.02 21.15
CA SER A 285 -10.30 18.97 21.45
C SER A 285 -9.71 17.58 21.16
N ASN A 286 -10.20 16.55 21.87
CA ASN A 286 -9.87 15.18 21.52
C ASN A 286 -10.41 14.87 20.12
N GLY A 287 -9.60 14.23 19.28
CA GLY A 287 -9.97 13.92 17.92
C GLY A 287 -8.76 13.72 17.00
N THR A 288 -9.07 13.55 15.72
CA THR A 288 -8.07 13.38 14.66
C THR A 288 -7.60 14.76 14.15
N TYR A 289 -6.30 14.85 13.90
CA TYR A 289 -5.65 16.01 13.29
C TYR A 289 -4.71 15.56 12.18
N ILE A 290 -4.55 16.41 11.17
CA ILE A 290 -3.55 16.26 10.12
C ILE A 290 -2.40 17.20 10.40
N VAL A 291 -1.21 16.67 10.51
CA VAL A 291 0.03 17.42 10.74
C VAL A 291 0.81 17.45 9.44
N LYS A 292 0.94 18.64 8.83
CA LYS A 292 1.81 18.85 7.67
C LYS A 292 3.19 19.24 8.18
N VAL A 293 4.20 18.60 7.63
CA VAL A 293 5.61 18.81 7.99
C VAL A 293 6.40 19.06 6.71
N ASN A 294 7.27 20.07 6.73
CA ASN A 294 8.26 20.26 5.67
C ASN A 294 9.63 19.85 6.21
N ILE A 295 10.28 18.89 5.58
CA ILE A 295 11.62 18.41 5.92
C ILE A 295 12.54 18.64 4.73
N ASN A 296 13.50 19.53 4.90
CA ASN A 296 14.48 19.90 3.89
C ASN A 296 13.87 20.28 2.52
N GLY A 297 12.76 21.03 2.56
CA GLY A 297 12.04 21.48 1.36
C GLY A 297 10.95 20.54 0.86
N THR A 298 10.86 19.33 1.41
CA THR A 298 9.85 18.34 1.06
C THR A 298 8.67 18.37 2.03
N GLU A 299 7.46 18.42 1.53
CA GLU A 299 6.24 18.42 2.34
C GLU A 299 5.63 17.01 2.46
N GLY A 300 5.22 16.65 3.66
CA GLY A 300 4.45 15.47 3.94
C GLY A 300 3.43 15.70 5.05
N SER A 301 2.55 14.73 5.26
CA SER A 301 1.54 14.83 6.30
C SER A 301 1.45 13.54 7.11
N VAL A 302 1.12 13.67 8.40
CA VAL A 302 0.86 12.55 9.28
C VAL A 302 -0.45 12.78 10.03
N LYS A 303 -1.25 11.72 10.16
CA LYS A 303 -2.45 11.70 10.99
C LYS A 303 -2.05 11.47 12.45
N VAL A 304 -2.54 12.29 13.35
CA VAL A 304 -2.35 12.11 14.80
C VAL A 304 -3.70 12.14 15.52
N ILE A 305 -3.79 11.38 16.59
CA ILE A 305 -4.98 11.35 17.45
C ILE A 305 -4.59 11.99 18.80
N ARG A 306 -5.36 13.01 19.19
CA ARG A 306 -5.24 13.63 20.49
C ARG A 306 -6.27 13.05 21.46
#